data_33b609ff0719f82861980e545fa24ecc
#
_entry.id   33b609ff0719f82861980e545fa24ecc
#
_cell.length_a   1.000
_cell.length_b   1.000
_cell.length_c   1.000
_cell.angle_alpha   90.00
_cell.angle_beta   90.00
_cell.angle_gamma   90.00
#
_symmetry.space_group_name_H-M   'P 1'
#
loop_
_entity.id
_entity.type
_entity.pdbx_description
1 polymer ?
#
loop_
_entity_poly.entity_id
_entity_poly.type
_entity_poly.pdbx_seq_one_letter_code
_entity_poly.pdbx_strand_id
1 'polypeptide(L)'
;VTTTTTDLWHHYGRIRTEHDRAVPHTFSWLWNQNGGPGPEVLGDLTGKVVGDLGAGAARHAAHLATHHAPARVDAVDASPAQYAMAIDLFGHLAPRLRIVRSGVVKHVQTMADTYDVLYSVFGAVDFTDPSELLPSVAVALRPGGRLLFSTLAHYLGGAPAEPDVVPADVPARTPNGEATTMRRWVLQEQTWTKVLDESGFTQISVDRLPSTTSAPRSADTLFVTAVRRA
;
A
#
# COMPACT_ATOMS: atom_id res chain seq x y z
N VAL A 1 -4.47 -7.44 29.76
CA VAL A 1 -5.08 -6.15 29.34
C VAL A 1 -4.64 -5.95 27.89
N THR A 2 -5.55 -6.17 26.93
CA THR A 2 -5.27 -5.93 25.51
C THR A 2 -5.23 -4.43 25.30
N THR A 3 -4.05 -3.86 25.11
CA THR A 3 -3.90 -2.46 24.75
C THR A 3 -4.52 -2.28 23.36
N THR A 4 -5.71 -1.68 23.29
CA THR A 4 -6.35 -1.39 22.02
C THR A 4 -5.53 -0.29 21.34
N THR A 5 -4.83 -0.63 20.26
CA THR A 5 -4.09 0.35 19.47
C THR A 5 -5.08 1.36 18.87
N THR A 6 -4.82 2.65 19.05
CA THR A 6 -5.66 3.73 18.52
C THR A 6 -5.72 3.66 17.00
N ASP A 7 -6.92 3.66 16.42
CA ASP A 7 -7.13 3.63 14.97
C ASP A 7 -6.90 5.02 14.36
N LEU A 8 -5.68 5.31 13.96
CA LEU A 8 -5.30 6.59 13.36
C LEU A 8 -5.84 6.78 11.93
N TRP A 9 -6.39 5.72 11.33
CA TRP A 9 -7.00 5.74 10.00
C TRP A 9 -8.52 5.90 10.03
N HIS A 10 -9.11 6.08 11.22
CA HIS A 10 -10.56 6.13 11.42
C HIS A 10 -11.28 7.13 10.50
N HIS A 11 -10.69 8.30 10.27
CA HIS A 11 -11.29 9.36 9.46
C HIS A 11 -10.85 9.36 7.99
N TYR A 12 -9.84 8.54 7.64
CA TYR A 12 -9.27 8.57 6.30
C TYR A 12 -10.27 8.05 5.26
N GLY A 13 -10.41 8.78 4.15
CA GLY A 13 -11.23 8.37 3.01
C GLY A 13 -12.75 8.42 3.23
N ARG A 14 -13.27 8.73 4.42
CA ARG A 14 -14.70 8.69 4.76
C ARG A 14 -15.56 9.55 3.85
N ILE A 15 -15.21 10.81 3.66
CA ILE A 15 -15.96 11.75 2.82
C ILE A 15 -16.04 11.22 1.37
N ARG A 16 -14.92 10.75 0.83
CA ARG A 16 -14.89 10.16 -0.52
C ARG A 16 -15.78 8.94 -0.63
N THR A 17 -15.78 8.08 0.38
CA THR A 17 -16.59 6.85 0.44
C THR A 17 -18.08 7.14 0.48
N GLU A 18 -18.49 8.20 1.18
CA GLU A 18 -19.89 8.63 1.26
C GLU A 18 -20.42 9.14 -0.08
N HIS A 19 -19.56 9.75 -0.92
CA HIS A 19 -19.95 10.33 -2.21
C HIS A 19 -19.79 9.38 -3.41
N ASP A 20 -18.86 8.43 -3.32
CA ASP A 20 -18.52 7.53 -4.42
C ASP A 20 -18.41 6.08 -3.93
N ARG A 21 -19.50 5.33 -4.11
CA ARG A 21 -19.60 3.93 -3.72
C ARG A 21 -19.30 2.94 -4.86
N ALA A 22 -19.11 3.43 -6.07
CA ALA A 22 -18.84 2.58 -7.22
C ALA A 22 -17.44 1.97 -7.17
N VAL A 23 -17.27 0.82 -7.82
CA VAL A 23 -15.91 0.29 -8.10
C VAL A 23 -15.19 1.31 -8.98
N PRO A 24 -13.98 1.74 -8.62
CA PRO A 24 -13.23 2.70 -9.42
C PRO A 24 -12.96 2.17 -10.82
N HIS A 25 -13.17 3.00 -11.85
CA HIS A 25 -12.77 2.68 -13.22
C HIS A 25 -11.27 2.89 -13.47
N THR A 26 -10.60 3.64 -12.60
CA THR A 26 -9.18 3.98 -12.71
C THR A 26 -8.38 3.46 -11.54
N PHE A 27 -7.13 3.16 -11.80
CA PHE A 27 -6.11 2.81 -10.81
C PHE A 27 -4.93 3.77 -11.02
N SER A 28 -4.41 4.39 -9.99
CA SER A 28 -3.29 5.33 -10.10
C SER A 28 -2.27 5.08 -9.00
N TRP A 29 -1.00 5.16 -9.36
CA TRP A 29 0.14 5.08 -8.45
C TRP A 29 0.57 6.45 -7.92
N LEU A 30 0.04 7.56 -8.45
CA LEU A 30 0.41 8.88 -8.03
C LEU A 30 -0.24 9.29 -6.71
N TRP A 31 0.44 10.15 -5.95
CA TRP A 31 -0.07 10.68 -4.68
C TRP A 31 -1.44 11.37 -4.83
N ASN A 32 -1.62 12.12 -5.89
CA ASN A 32 -2.88 12.83 -6.17
C ASN A 32 -3.97 11.94 -6.80
N GLN A 33 -3.70 10.66 -7.04
CA GLN A 33 -4.62 9.68 -7.64
C GLN A 33 -5.14 10.11 -9.02
N ASN A 34 -4.37 10.88 -9.78
CA ASN A 34 -4.77 11.40 -11.09
C ASN A 34 -3.63 11.26 -12.11
N GLY A 35 -3.87 10.47 -13.15
CA GLY A 35 -2.89 10.21 -14.21
C GLY A 35 -1.78 9.25 -13.79
N GLY A 36 -0.65 9.29 -14.50
CA GLY A 36 0.49 8.39 -14.30
C GLY A 36 0.23 6.98 -14.81
N PRO A 37 1.11 6.03 -14.47
CA PRO A 37 0.91 4.62 -14.79
C PRO A 37 -0.35 4.09 -14.10
N GLY A 38 -1.02 3.16 -14.77
CA GLY A 38 -2.20 2.46 -14.25
C GLY A 38 -1.88 1.03 -13.80
N PRO A 39 -2.89 0.14 -13.79
CA PRO A 39 -2.72 -1.24 -13.35
C PRO A 39 -1.88 -2.09 -14.31
N GLU A 40 -1.61 -1.65 -15.54
CA GLU A 40 -0.81 -2.35 -16.55
C GLU A 40 0.62 -2.67 -16.08
N VAL A 41 1.17 -1.88 -15.15
CA VAL A 41 2.50 -2.12 -14.56
C VAL A 41 2.54 -3.38 -13.69
N LEU A 42 1.38 -3.86 -13.22
CA LEU A 42 1.26 -5.13 -12.51
C LEU A 42 1.40 -6.34 -13.46
N GLY A 43 1.31 -6.12 -14.78
CA GLY A 43 1.33 -7.17 -15.79
C GLY A 43 0.00 -7.92 -15.88
N ASP A 44 0.02 -9.07 -16.55
CA ASP A 44 -1.17 -9.93 -16.62
C ASP A 44 -1.46 -10.57 -15.26
N LEU A 45 -2.63 -10.24 -14.70
CA LEU A 45 -3.10 -10.76 -13.41
C LEU A 45 -4.05 -11.96 -13.56
N THR A 46 -4.38 -12.40 -14.78
CA THR A 46 -5.30 -13.51 -15.02
C THR A 46 -4.85 -14.76 -14.27
N GLY A 47 -5.73 -15.26 -13.40
CA GLY A 47 -5.46 -16.43 -12.56
C GLY A 47 -4.42 -16.24 -11.45
N LYS A 48 -3.89 -15.04 -11.23
CA LYS A 48 -2.89 -14.72 -10.21
C LYS A 48 -3.50 -14.51 -8.83
N VAL A 49 -2.71 -14.76 -7.80
CA VAL A 49 -3.01 -14.38 -6.42
C VAL A 49 -2.30 -13.07 -6.11
N VAL A 50 -3.06 -12.04 -5.80
CA VAL A 50 -2.58 -10.66 -5.61
C VAL A 50 -2.86 -10.21 -4.18
N GLY A 51 -1.97 -9.41 -3.58
CA GLY A 51 -2.21 -8.81 -2.26
C GLY A 51 -2.01 -7.29 -2.30
N ASP A 52 -2.96 -6.57 -1.70
CA ASP A 52 -2.94 -5.11 -1.46
C ASP A 52 -2.58 -4.85 0.00
N LEU A 53 -1.39 -4.31 0.26
CA LEU A 53 -0.84 -4.10 1.59
C LEU A 53 -1.13 -2.69 2.10
N GLY A 54 -2.05 -2.56 3.04
CA GLY A 54 -2.60 -1.29 3.50
C GLY A 54 -3.68 -0.79 2.55
N ALA A 55 -4.64 -1.67 2.24
CA ALA A 55 -5.65 -1.47 1.21
C ALA A 55 -6.66 -0.35 1.52
N GLY A 56 -6.70 0.15 2.75
CA GLY A 56 -7.70 1.11 3.18
C GLY A 56 -9.11 0.58 2.93
N ALA A 57 -9.95 1.38 2.29
CA ALA A 57 -11.29 0.97 1.88
C ALA A 57 -11.32 0.01 0.66
N ALA A 58 -10.19 -0.61 0.31
CA ALA A 58 -10.04 -1.64 -0.74
C ALA A 58 -10.40 -1.18 -2.16
N ARG A 59 -10.31 0.11 -2.48
CA ARG A 59 -10.72 0.65 -3.79
C ARG A 59 -9.86 0.13 -4.95
N HIS A 60 -8.54 0.08 -4.77
CA HIS A 60 -7.62 -0.48 -5.77
C HIS A 60 -7.82 -1.99 -5.93
N ALA A 61 -7.96 -2.72 -4.83
CA ALA A 61 -8.23 -4.15 -4.84
C ALA A 61 -9.56 -4.50 -5.54
N ALA A 62 -10.62 -3.70 -5.31
CA ALA A 62 -11.90 -3.85 -5.98
C ALA A 62 -11.80 -3.62 -7.50
N HIS A 63 -11.03 -2.60 -7.92
CA HIS A 63 -10.73 -2.36 -9.34
C HIS A 63 -10.09 -3.60 -9.98
N LEU A 64 -9.02 -4.14 -9.36
CA LEU A 64 -8.33 -5.32 -9.90
C LEU A 64 -9.24 -6.55 -9.93
N ALA A 65 -9.99 -6.81 -8.86
CA ALA A 65 -10.91 -7.94 -8.79
C ALA A 65 -12.00 -7.88 -9.86
N THR A 66 -12.42 -6.69 -10.28
CA THR A 66 -13.49 -6.49 -11.27
C THR A 66 -12.97 -6.51 -12.70
N HIS A 67 -11.81 -5.91 -12.97
CA HIS A 67 -11.39 -5.62 -14.35
C HIS A 67 -10.20 -6.45 -14.85
N HIS A 68 -9.48 -7.20 -13.98
CA HIS A 68 -8.23 -7.90 -14.34
C HIS A 68 -8.24 -9.42 -14.15
N ALA A 69 -9.40 -10.02 -13.85
CA ALA A 69 -9.60 -11.47 -13.72
C ALA A 69 -8.56 -12.23 -12.86
N PRO A 70 -8.09 -11.71 -11.71
CA PRO A 70 -7.22 -12.48 -10.84
C PRO A 70 -7.96 -13.68 -10.27
N ALA A 71 -7.22 -14.72 -9.84
CA ALA A 71 -7.80 -15.81 -9.07
C ALA A 71 -8.34 -15.28 -7.72
N ARG A 72 -7.57 -14.37 -7.09
CA ARG A 72 -7.96 -13.72 -5.85
C ARG A 72 -7.15 -12.44 -5.62
N VAL A 73 -7.80 -11.43 -5.04
CA VAL A 73 -7.13 -10.25 -4.46
C VAL A 73 -7.39 -10.24 -2.96
N ASP A 74 -6.33 -10.23 -2.16
CA ASP A 74 -6.40 -10.06 -0.70
C ASP A 74 -6.15 -8.60 -0.36
N ALA A 75 -7.18 -7.88 0.08
CA ALA A 75 -7.11 -6.49 0.54
C ALA A 75 -6.85 -6.48 2.05
N VAL A 76 -5.63 -6.21 2.48
CA VAL A 76 -5.19 -6.32 3.87
C VAL A 76 -5.07 -4.94 4.49
N ASP A 77 -5.79 -4.71 5.58
CA ASP A 77 -5.67 -3.48 6.38
C ASP A 77 -5.83 -3.76 7.88
N ALA A 78 -5.10 -3.03 8.71
CA ALA A 78 -5.14 -3.19 10.15
C ALA A 78 -6.27 -2.39 10.81
N SER A 79 -6.71 -1.29 10.17
CA SER A 79 -7.72 -0.38 10.70
C SER A 79 -9.11 -1.01 10.72
N PRO A 80 -9.78 -1.08 11.89
CA PRO A 80 -11.18 -1.51 11.97
C PRO A 80 -12.12 -0.66 11.12
N ALA A 81 -11.88 0.66 11.05
CA ALA A 81 -12.73 1.58 10.28
C ALA A 81 -12.56 1.37 8.77
N GLN A 82 -11.33 1.20 8.29
CA GLN A 82 -11.06 0.90 6.88
C GLN A 82 -11.65 -0.46 6.47
N TYR A 83 -11.46 -1.48 7.30
CA TYR A 83 -12.05 -2.80 7.08
C TYR A 83 -13.57 -2.72 6.97
N ALA A 84 -14.25 -2.01 7.88
CA ALA A 84 -15.70 -1.86 7.86
C ALA A 84 -16.18 -1.16 6.57
N MET A 85 -15.49 -0.08 6.14
CA MET A 85 -15.78 0.59 4.88
C MET A 85 -15.57 -0.33 3.68
N ALA A 86 -14.48 -1.10 3.65
CA ALA A 86 -14.21 -2.03 2.55
C ALA A 86 -15.28 -3.12 2.42
N ILE A 87 -15.72 -3.69 3.55
CA ILE A 87 -16.83 -4.68 3.57
C ILE A 87 -18.14 -4.07 3.07
N ASP A 88 -18.49 -2.87 3.55
CA ASP A 88 -19.71 -2.17 3.16
C ASP A 88 -19.73 -1.84 1.65
N LEU A 89 -18.58 -1.43 1.10
CA LEU A 89 -18.47 -1.06 -0.31
C LEU A 89 -18.37 -2.29 -1.24
N PHE A 90 -17.48 -3.23 -0.91
CA PHE A 90 -16.99 -4.22 -1.85
C PHE A 90 -17.08 -5.68 -1.36
N GLY A 91 -17.69 -5.94 -0.21
CA GLY A 91 -17.90 -7.31 0.29
C GLY A 91 -18.64 -8.22 -0.68
N HIS A 92 -19.47 -7.64 -1.55
CA HIS A 92 -20.20 -8.37 -2.60
C HIS A 92 -19.29 -8.94 -3.72
N LEU A 93 -18.03 -8.53 -3.81
CA LEU A 93 -17.06 -9.04 -4.80
C LEU A 93 -16.39 -10.35 -4.36
N ALA A 94 -16.76 -10.89 -3.18
CA ALA A 94 -16.29 -12.22 -2.78
C ALA A 94 -16.79 -13.30 -3.76
N PRO A 95 -16.04 -14.38 -4.00
CA PRO A 95 -14.75 -14.74 -3.35
C PRO A 95 -13.50 -14.13 -4.03
N ARG A 96 -13.64 -13.41 -5.16
CA ARG A 96 -12.50 -12.88 -5.91
C ARG A 96 -11.77 -11.76 -5.14
N LEU A 97 -12.51 -10.94 -4.39
CA LEU A 97 -11.95 -10.01 -3.42
C LEU A 97 -12.13 -10.55 -2.01
N ARG A 98 -11.02 -10.75 -1.30
CA ARG A 98 -11.00 -11.12 0.11
C ARG A 98 -10.52 -9.93 0.94
N ILE A 99 -11.37 -9.37 1.77
CA ILE A 99 -11.04 -8.27 2.66
C ILE A 99 -10.57 -8.85 3.99
N VAL A 100 -9.36 -8.47 4.41
CA VAL A 100 -8.66 -9.07 5.56
C VAL A 100 -8.31 -7.99 6.58
N ARG A 101 -8.85 -8.08 7.80
CA ARG A 101 -8.46 -7.23 8.91
C ARG A 101 -7.26 -7.83 9.63
N SER A 102 -6.06 -7.37 9.31
CA SER A 102 -4.81 -7.82 9.94
C SER A 102 -3.72 -6.76 9.80
N GLY A 103 -2.78 -6.74 10.75
CA GLY A 103 -1.50 -6.09 10.50
C GLY A 103 -0.77 -6.80 9.36
N VAL A 104 -0.18 -6.03 8.46
CA VAL A 104 0.40 -6.58 7.21
C VAL A 104 1.54 -7.57 7.46
N VAL A 105 2.46 -7.28 8.38
CA VAL A 105 3.56 -8.19 8.73
C VAL A 105 3.00 -9.54 9.22
N LYS A 106 2.07 -9.50 10.18
CA LYS A 106 1.41 -10.71 10.68
C LYS A 106 0.74 -11.50 9.56
N HIS A 107 0.08 -10.81 8.63
CA HIS A 107 -0.61 -11.47 7.52
C HIS A 107 0.40 -12.16 6.60
N VAL A 108 1.39 -11.44 6.07
CA VAL A 108 2.34 -12.00 5.10
C VAL A 108 3.20 -13.12 5.69
N GLN A 109 3.51 -13.09 6.99
CA GLN A 109 4.23 -14.17 7.69
C GLN A 109 3.47 -15.51 7.69
N THR A 110 2.15 -15.48 7.53
CA THR A 110 1.33 -16.71 7.44
C THR A 110 1.10 -17.18 6.01
N MET A 111 1.67 -16.50 5.01
CA MET A 111 1.32 -16.66 3.60
C MET A 111 2.54 -17.00 2.73
N ALA A 112 3.45 -17.85 3.22
CA ALA A 112 4.65 -18.26 2.47
C ALA A 112 4.31 -18.77 1.06
N ASP A 113 5.09 -18.34 0.05
CA ASP A 113 4.99 -18.75 -1.36
C ASP A 113 3.56 -18.68 -1.94
N THR A 114 2.77 -17.72 -1.49
CA THR A 114 1.35 -17.62 -1.85
C THR A 114 1.08 -16.64 -2.99
N TYR A 115 1.74 -15.48 -2.96
CA TYR A 115 1.41 -14.37 -3.86
C TYR A 115 2.27 -14.36 -5.11
N ASP A 116 1.63 -14.11 -6.25
CA ASP A 116 2.31 -13.80 -7.51
C ASP A 116 2.72 -12.32 -7.55
N VAL A 117 1.88 -11.45 -6.99
CA VAL A 117 2.10 -10.00 -6.90
C VAL A 117 1.63 -9.48 -5.55
N LEU A 118 2.49 -8.72 -4.88
CA LEU A 118 2.13 -7.88 -3.74
C LEU A 118 2.31 -6.42 -4.11
N TYR A 119 1.37 -5.56 -3.70
CA TYR A 119 1.51 -4.13 -3.96
C TYR A 119 1.03 -3.28 -2.77
N SER A 120 1.45 -2.01 -2.77
CA SER A 120 1.04 -1.02 -1.76
C SER A 120 1.02 0.37 -2.40
N VAL A 121 -0.12 1.07 -2.34
CA VAL A 121 -0.25 2.43 -2.89
C VAL A 121 -0.41 3.41 -1.73
N PHE A 122 0.69 4.06 -1.33
CA PHE A 122 0.77 4.92 -0.14
C PHE A 122 0.15 4.26 1.10
N GLY A 123 0.27 2.95 1.16
CA GLY A 123 -0.33 2.08 2.16
C GLY A 123 0.67 1.60 3.21
N ALA A 124 0.65 0.31 3.51
CA ALA A 124 1.40 -0.26 4.62
C ALA A 124 2.92 -0.07 4.54
N VAL A 125 3.50 0.02 3.33
CA VAL A 125 4.96 0.25 3.15
C VAL A 125 5.39 1.58 3.76
N ASP A 126 4.54 2.60 3.72
CA ASP A 126 4.84 3.91 4.30
C ASP A 126 4.76 3.92 5.84
N PHE A 127 4.03 2.99 6.45
CA PHE A 127 3.64 3.05 7.87
C PHE A 127 4.07 1.83 8.68
N THR A 128 4.85 0.94 8.08
CA THR A 128 5.42 -0.25 8.71
C THR A 128 6.94 -0.22 8.53
N ASP A 129 7.69 -0.61 9.55
CA ASP A 129 9.15 -0.67 9.46
C ASP A 129 9.58 -1.53 8.26
N PRO A 130 10.29 -0.96 7.27
CA PRO A 130 10.74 -1.69 6.09
C PRO A 130 11.64 -2.89 6.44
N SER A 131 12.41 -2.80 7.51
CA SER A 131 13.32 -3.86 7.97
C SER A 131 12.55 -5.09 8.50
N GLU A 132 11.31 -4.91 8.93
CA GLU A 132 10.41 -5.97 9.37
C GLU A 132 9.50 -6.46 8.24
N LEU A 133 8.95 -5.52 7.47
CA LEU A 133 7.97 -5.80 6.43
C LEU A 133 8.58 -6.49 5.22
N LEU A 134 9.67 -5.95 4.65
CA LEU A 134 10.19 -6.40 3.36
C LEU A 134 10.71 -7.84 3.36
N PRO A 135 11.44 -8.33 4.39
CA PRO A 135 11.80 -9.75 4.47
C PRO A 135 10.55 -10.67 4.54
N SER A 136 9.52 -10.24 5.27
CA SER A 136 8.26 -11.00 5.38
C SER A 136 7.49 -11.02 4.04
N VAL A 137 7.50 -9.92 3.31
CA VAL A 137 6.93 -9.80 1.96
C VAL A 137 7.67 -10.72 0.97
N ALA A 138 9.01 -10.77 1.05
CA ALA A 138 9.81 -11.66 0.20
C ALA A 138 9.41 -13.14 0.43
N VAL A 139 9.22 -13.57 1.66
CA VAL A 139 8.78 -14.95 1.98
C VAL A 139 7.35 -15.23 1.47
N ALA A 140 6.45 -14.25 1.53
CA ALA A 140 5.06 -14.41 1.11
C ALA A 140 4.89 -14.46 -0.43
N LEU A 141 5.78 -13.83 -1.16
CA LEU A 141 5.81 -13.92 -2.63
C LEU A 141 6.31 -15.31 -3.06
N ARG A 142 5.84 -15.82 -4.17
CA ARG A 142 6.43 -16.98 -4.87
C ARG A 142 7.80 -16.61 -5.42
N PRO A 143 8.71 -17.57 -5.63
CA PRO A 143 9.95 -17.32 -6.37
C PRO A 143 9.68 -16.61 -7.70
N GLY A 144 10.35 -15.50 -7.97
CA GLY A 144 10.08 -14.63 -9.11
C GLY A 144 8.81 -13.78 -9.03
N GLY A 145 8.09 -13.86 -7.92
CA GLY A 145 6.94 -12.97 -7.63
C GLY A 145 7.38 -11.50 -7.47
N ARG A 146 6.46 -10.59 -7.65
CA ARG A 146 6.76 -9.15 -7.77
C ARG A 146 6.17 -8.35 -6.61
N LEU A 147 6.98 -7.41 -6.10
CA LEU A 147 6.53 -6.33 -5.22
C LEU A 147 6.50 -5.03 -5.99
N LEU A 148 5.39 -4.29 -5.92
CA LEU A 148 5.26 -2.94 -6.47
C LEU A 148 4.68 -2.02 -5.40
N PHE A 149 5.25 -0.83 -5.24
CA PHE A 149 4.62 0.15 -4.35
C PHE A 149 4.87 1.58 -4.78
N SER A 150 4.01 2.47 -4.33
CA SER A 150 4.24 3.90 -4.40
C SER A 150 4.32 4.50 -3.00
N THR A 151 5.28 5.41 -2.84
CA THR A 151 5.54 6.17 -1.62
C THR A 151 5.88 7.62 -1.96
N LEU A 152 5.99 8.50 -0.97
CA LEU A 152 6.37 9.89 -1.19
C LEU A 152 7.87 10.00 -1.52
N ALA A 153 8.23 10.85 -2.49
CA ALA A 153 9.61 11.20 -2.79
C ALA A 153 10.20 12.25 -1.81
N HIS A 154 9.34 12.93 -1.07
CA HIS A 154 9.67 13.91 -0.03
C HIS A 154 8.44 14.12 0.87
N TYR A 155 8.62 14.68 2.05
CA TYR A 155 7.49 14.99 2.93
C TYR A 155 6.56 16.04 2.31
N LEU A 156 5.27 15.99 2.66
CA LEU A 156 4.25 16.92 2.12
C LEU A 156 4.51 18.39 2.48
N GLY A 157 5.34 18.67 3.47
CA GLY A 157 5.82 20.00 3.82
C GLY A 157 7.06 20.45 3.03
N GLY A 158 7.54 19.66 2.06
CA GLY A 158 8.73 19.95 1.27
C GLY A 158 10.05 19.52 1.91
N ALA A 159 10.06 18.98 3.14
CA ALA A 159 11.26 18.42 3.74
C ALA A 159 11.76 17.20 2.93
N PRO A 160 13.08 17.01 2.81
CA PRO A 160 13.66 15.91 2.06
C PRO A 160 13.34 14.55 2.70
N ALA A 161 13.40 13.49 1.88
CA ALA A 161 13.32 12.11 2.34
C ALA A 161 14.54 11.72 3.18
N GLU A 162 14.36 10.76 4.08
CA GLU A 162 15.40 10.27 4.99
C GLU A 162 16.48 9.48 4.24
N PRO A 163 17.76 9.71 4.53
CA PRO A 163 18.85 8.94 3.94
C PRO A 163 19.00 7.54 4.56
N ASP A 164 18.45 7.32 5.74
CA ASP A 164 18.51 6.08 6.49
C ASP A 164 17.11 5.49 6.71
N VAL A 165 17.03 4.21 7.11
CA VAL A 165 15.76 3.53 7.38
C VAL A 165 15.21 3.96 8.75
N VAL A 166 14.81 5.22 8.84
CA VAL A 166 14.21 5.82 10.04
C VAL A 166 12.88 6.47 9.72
N PRO A 167 11.87 6.37 10.60
CA PRO A 167 10.61 7.06 10.42
C PRO A 167 10.68 8.50 10.90
N ALA A 168 9.83 9.35 10.34
CA ALA A 168 9.49 10.63 10.95
C ALA A 168 8.06 10.62 11.48
N ASP A 169 7.81 11.43 12.50
CA ASP A 169 6.47 11.68 13.01
C ASP A 169 5.71 12.63 12.10
N VAL A 170 4.60 12.18 11.57
CA VAL A 170 3.70 12.99 10.74
C VAL A 170 2.37 13.23 11.46
N PRO A 171 1.70 14.39 11.22
CA PRO A 171 0.44 14.70 11.87
C PRO A 171 -0.64 13.65 11.60
N ALA A 172 -1.34 13.25 12.65
CA ALA A 172 -2.46 12.33 12.62
C ALA A 172 -3.60 12.82 13.53
N ARG A 173 -4.74 12.12 13.47
CA ARG A 173 -5.87 12.35 14.37
C ARG A 173 -6.36 11.05 14.96
N THR A 174 -6.73 11.09 16.23
CA THR A 174 -7.42 9.98 16.90
C THR A 174 -8.86 9.84 16.39
N PRO A 175 -9.57 8.73 16.66
CA PRO A 175 -10.99 8.59 16.34
C PRO A 175 -11.86 9.70 16.91
N ASN A 176 -11.47 10.29 18.03
CA ASN A 176 -12.18 11.42 18.66
C ASN A 176 -11.81 12.80 18.04
N GLY A 177 -10.93 12.81 17.02
CA GLY A 177 -10.50 14.03 16.33
C GLY A 177 -9.34 14.78 17.00
N GLU A 178 -8.78 14.27 18.09
CA GLU A 178 -7.65 14.87 18.79
C GLU A 178 -6.38 14.80 17.94
N ALA A 179 -5.56 15.84 17.97
CA ALA A 179 -4.29 15.88 17.28
C ALA A 179 -3.29 14.90 17.90
N THR A 180 -2.59 14.16 17.06
CA THR A 180 -1.54 13.23 17.45
C THR A 180 -0.54 13.07 16.30
N THR A 181 0.43 12.15 16.40
CA THR A 181 1.35 11.80 15.33
C THR A 181 1.30 10.31 15.02
N MET A 182 1.75 9.95 13.82
CA MET A 182 2.04 8.57 13.42
C MET A 182 3.40 8.52 12.73
N ARG A 183 4.09 7.42 12.84
CA ARG A 183 5.36 7.19 12.14
C ARG A 183 5.10 6.93 10.67
N ARG A 184 5.91 7.55 9.81
CA ARG A 184 5.92 7.33 8.37
C ARG A 184 7.36 7.24 7.87
N TRP A 185 7.63 6.27 7.00
CA TRP A 185 8.90 6.11 6.31
C TRP A 185 8.82 6.78 4.94
N VAL A 186 9.56 7.86 4.77
CA VAL A 186 9.76 8.57 3.49
C VAL A 186 11.25 8.54 3.22
N LEU A 187 11.71 7.54 2.48
CA LEU A 187 13.13 7.24 2.31
C LEU A 187 13.62 7.66 0.93
N GLN A 188 14.91 7.97 0.83
CA GLN A 188 15.56 8.29 -0.44
C GLN A 188 15.60 7.06 -1.38
N GLU A 189 15.72 7.30 -2.68
CA GLU A 189 15.75 6.28 -3.74
C GLU A 189 16.80 5.20 -3.49
N GLN A 190 18.03 5.61 -3.14
CA GLN A 190 19.12 4.68 -2.82
C GLN A 190 18.88 3.88 -1.54
N THR A 191 18.16 4.45 -0.57
CA THR A 191 17.81 3.75 0.68
C THR A 191 16.79 2.67 0.42
N TRP A 192 15.75 2.94 -0.41
CA TRP A 192 14.82 1.92 -0.87
C TRP A 192 15.52 0.81 -1.64
N THR A 193 16.41 1.15 -2.58
CA THR A 193 17.19 0.16 -3.33
C THR A 193 18.00 -0.75 -2.41
N LYS A 194 18.71 -0.18 -1.44
CA LYS A 194 19.51 -0.93 -0.49
C LYS A 194 18.70 -1.88 0.38
N VAL A 195 17.64 -1.39 1.02
CA VAL A 195 16.85 -2.21 1.94
C VAL A 195 16.08 -3.33 1.22
N LEU A 196 15.66 -3.11 -0.02
CA LEU A 196 15.07 -4.16 -0.87
C LEU A 196 16.08 -5.24 -1.24
N ASP A 197 17.30 -4.85 -1.66
CA ASP A 197 18.37 -5.81 -1.98
C ASP A 197 18.73 -6.68 -0.76
N GLU A 198 18.89 -6.07 0.41
CA GLU A 198 19.16 -6.74 1.67
C GLU A 198 17.98 -7.66 2.12
N SER A 199 16.74 -7.36 1.70
CA SER A 199 15.54 -8.12 2.02
C SER A 199 15.24 -9.28 1.06
N GLY A 200 16.11 -9.57 0.10
CA GLY A 200 15.96 -10.73 -0.80
C GLY A 200 15.26 -10.40 -2.12
N PHE A 201 15.27 -9.14 -2.54
CA PHE A 201 14.77 -8.72 -3.84
C PHE A 201 15.91 -8.53 -4.85
N THR A 202 15.55 -8.51 -6.13
CA THR A 202 16.40 -8.25 -7.30
C THR A 202 15.60 -7.49 -8.35
N GLN A 203 16.22 -7.08 -9.45
CA GLN A 203 15.58 -6.29 -10.51
C GLN A 203 14.83 -5.07 -9.94
N ILE A 204 15.48 -4.39 -9.00
CA ILE A 204 14.91 -3.26 -8.29
C ILE A 204 14.96 -2.02 -9.19
N SER A 205 13.81 -1.36 -9.39
CA SER A 205 13.69 -0.03 -10.00
C SER A 205 13.01 0.92 -9.04
N VAL A 206 13.53 2.14 -8.94
CA VAL A 206 12.94 3.24 -8.15
C VAL A 206 12.82 4.44 -9.07
N ASP A 207 11.61 4.73 -9.53
CA ASP A 207 11.33 5.77 -10.50
C ASP A 207 10.62 6.95 -9.81
N ARG A 208 11.12 8.17 -10.01
CA ARG A 208 10.47 9.38 -9.54
C ARG A 208 9.44 9.86 -10.55
N LEU A 209 8.18 9.85 -10.17
CA LEU A 209 7.06 10.36 -10.94
C LEU A 209 6.68 11.76 -10.41
N PRO A 210 6.82 12.81 -11.22
CA PRO A 210 6.48 14.17 -10.79
C PRO A 210 5.01 14.31 -10.44
N SER A 211 4.71 15.17 -9.45
CA SER A 211 3.34 15.57 -9.18
C SER A 211 2.73 16.26 -10.38
N THR A 212 1.53 15.90 -10.75
CA THR A 212 0.76 16.55 -11.83
C THR A 212 0.06 17.83 -11.37
N THR A 213 0.19 18.20 -10.09
CA THR A 213 -0.43 19.39 -9.51
C THR A 213 0.56 20.18 -8.66
N SER A 214 0.37 21.50 -8.59
CA SER A 214 1.09 22.41 -7.69
C SER A 214 0.29 22.74 -6.42
N ALA A 215 -0.69 21.94 -6.06
CA ALA A 215 -1.53 22.17 -4.88
C ALA A 215 -0.70 22.12 -3.59
N PRO A 216 -1.08 22.87 -2.54
CA PRO A 216 -0.52 22.68 -1.21
C PRO A 216 -0.63 21.20 -0.81
N ARG A 217 0.43 20.60 -0.30
CA ARG A 217 0.53 19.16 0.03
C ARG A 217 0.61 18.23 -1.20
N SER A 218 1.00 18.74 -2.38
CA SER A 218 1.46 17.89 -3.47
C SER A 218 2.83 17.30 -3.15
N ALA A 219 3.11 16.11 -3.65
CA ALA A 219 4.42 15.47 -3.56
C ALA A 219 4.66 14.64 -4.81
N ASP A 220 5.93 14.57 -5.23
CA ASP A 220 6.37 13.58 -6.18
C ASP A 220 6.20 12.19 -5.58
N THR A 221 5.99 11.22 -6.43
CA THR A 221 5.85 9.82 -6.05
C THR A 221 7.13 9.08 -6.39
N LEU A 222 7.65 8.27 -5.48
CA LEU A 222 8.54 7.18 -5.86
C LEU A 222 7.68 5.96 -6.19
N PHE A 223 7.82 5.48 -7.41
CA PHE A 223 7.24 4.22 -7.87
C PHE A 223 8.34 3.16 -7.87
N VAL A 224 8.15 2.12 -7.08
CA VAL A 224 9.16 1.09 -6.83
C VAL A 224 8.67 -0.26 -7.33
N THR A 225 9.53 -0.95 -8.05
CA THR A 225 9.29 -2.34 -8.46
C THR A 225 10.46 -3.22 -8.08
N ALA A 226 10.19 -4.45 -7.67
CA ALA A 226 11.20 -5.42 -7.31
C ALA A 226 10.70 -6.85 -7.54
N VAL A 227 11.62 -7.78 -7.77
CA VAL A 227 11.33 -9.20 -7.96
C VAL A 227 11.95 -9.99 -6.82
N ARG A 228 11.19 -10.91 -6.20
CA ARG A 228 11.75 -11.85 -5.23
C ARG A 228 12.85 -12.70 -5.89
N ARG A 229 14.01 -12.82 -5.23
CA ARG A 229 15.05 -13.78 -5.64
C ARG A 229 14.50 -15.21 -5.65
N ALA A 230 15.02 -16.02 -6.58
CA ALA A 230 14.67 -17.44 -6.67
C ALA A 230 15.16 -18.24 -5.45
#